data_e40610445141ad7a15d384b2e8052e40
#
_entry.id   e40610445141ad7a15d384b2e8052e40
#
_cell.length_a   1.000
_cell.length_b   1.000
_cell.length_c   1.000
_cell.angle_alpha   90.00
_cell.angle_beta   90.00
_cell.angle_gamma   90.00
#
_symmetry.space_group_name_H-M   'P 1'
#
loop_
_entity.id
_entity.type
_entity.pdbx_description
1 polymer ?
#
loop_
_entity_poly.entity_id
_entity_poly.type
_entity_poly.pdbx_seq_one_letter_code
_entity_poly.pdbx_strand_id
1 'polypeptide(L)'
;MSSSVLNVDQLSIAYDGRKGSHPAVSGVSLHIGEGEALGLVGESGSGKSSVALAILRYLPKNARLAASALEFQGREIRDLSAEQLRQLRGNHIAAVYQHPGAALNPSMTIGRQITETIMRHRPVRLDEAHERAAELLGRVRVSHPERVLGLYPHELSGGMQQRANIAIAIALDPSLLVLDEPTTALDASVQSEIIAILHDLRKDHKTSILLISHDIHMIRRSCDRVAVMQSGTVVESGAAGDVFDNPSHAYTKALIASIPAINYTKRDGRLAETDRPDLPPHAAVQDEDAGAPKERRIAIACKDVSHAFGSQSVLHHVDLDIGQGETFGLIGESGSGKSTLARIVTGLQTPDAGSVELFGRTVAPRVEKRNLAERRDVQMVFQSPDRTLNPRQRIGKILGRPLRRLAGLRRSEVRARVSDLLASVRLAGITAEQKSRSLSGGQRQRAAIARAFAGVPKVVVLDEPTSALDVSVQATVLNLLNDLQRDKDTTYLFISHDLRVVRYMADRIGVLYRGHLVETGSSDQIFQGPNHPYTELLLAASSNEVEPKTSAPIEIEAVGIPNTGCSFADRCPLVLPDCRKAKPSAREVAAGHQIACWRHGQGF
;
A
#
# COMPACT_ATOMS: atom_id res chain seq x y z
N MET A 1 24.57 -14.90 28.33
CA MET A 1 23.88 -13.61 28.19
C MET A 1 24.08 -13.18 26.74
N SER A 2 23.01 -13.09 25.96
CA SER A 2 23.08 -12.62 24.56
C SER A 2 23.65 -11.20 24.56
N SER A 3 24.66 -10.93 23.73
CA SER A 3 25.27 -9.60 23.64
C SER A 3 24.23 -8.62 23.06
N SER A 4 23.95 -7.53 23.79
CA SER A 4 23.03 -6.50 23.33
C SER A 4 23.67 -5.68 22.21
N VAL A 5 23.00 -5.61 21.05
CA VAL A 5 23.43 -4.74 19.94
C VAL A 5 22.92 -3.33 20.13
N LEU A 6 21.67 -3.16 20.57
CA LEU A 6 21.07 -1.87 20.86
C LEU A 6 20.40 -1.90 22.22
N ASN A 7 20.69 -0.92 23.06
CA ASN A 7 20.02 -0.68 24.33
C ASN A 7 19.55 0.78 24.39
N VAL A 8 18.26 0.99 24.48
CA VAL A 8 17.60 2.28 24.62
C VAL A 8 16.82 2.27 25.93
N ASP A 9 17.12 3.19 26.83
CA ASP A 9 16.45 3.29 28.11
C ASP A 9 15.90 4.69 28.35
N GLN A 10 14.59 4.76 28.72
CA GLN A 10 13.86 5.99 29.04
C GLN A 10 14.00 7.09 27.97
N LEU A 11 14.00 6.74 26.69
CA LEU A 11 14.11 7.68 25.58
C LEU A 11 12.91 8.60 25.53
N SER A 12 13.18 9.91 25.56
CA SER A 12 12.19 10.97 25.40
C SER A 12 12.63 11.94 24.32
N ILE A 13 11.69 12.32 23.44
CA ILE A 13 11.94 13.24 22.32
C ILE A 13 10.83 14.27 22.27
N ALA A 14 11.21 15.55 22.21
CA ALA A 14 10.29 16.65 22.03
C ALA A 14 10.73 17.55 20.87
N TYR A 15 9.79 18.07 20.10
CA TYR A 15 10.04 19.00 19.00
C TYR A 15 9.61 20.41 19.38
N ASP A 16 10.54 21.37 19.30
CA ASP A 16 10.25 22.77 19.52
C ASP A 16 9.59 23.40 18.30
N GLY A 17 8.38 23.86 18.46
CA GLY A 17 7.58 24.53 17.44
C GLY A 17 7.25 25.97 17.80
N ARG A 18 6.65 26.73 16.89
CA ARG A 18 6.24 28.14 17.12
C ARG A 18 5.22 28.30 18.26
N LYS A 19 4.51 27.23 18.64
CA LYS A 19 3.46 27.22 19.68
C LYS A 19 3.89 26.53 20.97
N GLY A 20 5.18 26.22 21.13
CA GLY A 20 5.72 25.49 22.28
C GLY A 20 6.38 24.17 21.90
N SER A 21 6.85 23.45 22.90
CA SER A 21 7.45 22.11 22.75
C SER A 21 6.36 21.04 22.72
N HIS A 22 6.45 20.11 21.77
CA HIS A 22 5.53 19.01 21.62
C HIS A 22 6.27 17.68 21.87
N PRO A 23 5.90 16.91 22.94
CA PRO A 23 6.49 15.60 23.18
C PRO A 23 6.02 14.63 22.07
N ALA A 24 6.98 13.94 21.45
CA ALA A 24 6.72 12.93 20.42
C ALA A 24 7.03 11.52 20.93
N VAL A 25 7.95 11.37 21.89
CA VAL A 25 8.32 10.11 22.54
C VAL A 25 8.53 10.40 24.02
N SER A 26 8.04 9.52 24.90
CA SER A 26 8.09 9.69 26.35
C SER A 26 8.45 8.37 27.03
N GLY A 27 9.67 8.29 27.58
CA GLY A 27 10.12 7.16 28.41
C GLY A 27 10.15 5.81 27.70
N VAL A 28 10.50 5.77 26.41
CA VAL A 28 10.56 4.52 25.64
C VAL A 28 11.84 3.76 25.96
N SER A 29 11.70 2.48 26.32
CA SER A 29 12.82 1.56 26.51
C SER A 29 12.70 0.40 25.53
N LEU A 30 13.78 0.11 24.78
CA LEU A 30 13.87 -0.93 23.75
C LEU A 30 15.23 -1.62 23.84
N HIS A 31 15.24 -2.91 23.56
CA HIS A 31 16.45 -3.71 23.55
C HIS A 31 16.45 -4.63 22.33
N ILE A 32 17.59 -4.74 21.63
CA ILE A 32 17.79 -5.64 20.49
C ILE A 32 19.08 -6.46 20.72
N GLY A 33 18.94 -7.78 20.71
CA GLY A 33 20.05 -8.72 20.77
C GLY A 33 20.74 -8.91 19.41
N GLU A 34 21.86 -9.64 19.40
CA GLU A 34 22.57 -9.99 18.18
C GLU A 34 21.73 -10.91 17.29
N GLY A 35 21.54 -10.55 16.01
CA GLY A 35 20.71 -11.26 15.04
C GLY A 35 19.21 -11.23 15.33
N GLU A 36 18.77 -10.50 16.36
CA GLU A 36 17.34 -10.33 16.70
C GLU A 36 16.67 -9.32 15.77
N ALA A 37 15.42 -9.60 15.41
CA ALA A 37 14.53 -8.64 14.77
C ALA A 37 13.47 -8.16 15.74
N LEU A 38 13.48 -6.85 16.02
CA LEU A 38 12.46 -6.16 16.82
C LEU A 38 11.52 -5.38 15.90
N GLY A 39 10.23 -5.67 15.99
CA GLY A 39 9.17 -4.92 15.33
C GLY A 39 8.73 -3.72 16.17
N LEU A 40 8.49 -2.58 15.54
CA LEU A 40 7.90 -1.41 16.18
C LEU A 40 6.62 -1.04 15.45
N VAL A 41 5.47 -1.22 16.08
CA VAL A 41 4.14 -1.01 15.49
C VAL A 41 3.36 0.08 16.22
N GLY A 42 2.37 0.65 15.56
CA GLY A 42 1.49 1.68 16.12
C GLY A 42 0.98 2.61 15.01
N GLU A 43 0.05 3.50 15.35
CA GLU A 43 -0.51 4.49 14.41
C GLU A 43 0.51 5.54 13.99
N SER A 44 0.20 6.26 12.88
CA SER A 44 0.99 7.42 12.44
C SER A 44 1.00 8.50 13.52
N GLY A 45 2.18 9.07 13.75
CA GLY A 45 2.36 10.03 14.82
C GLY A 45 2.57 9.41 16.22
N SER A 46 2.60 8.07 16.37
CA SER A 46 2.92 7.43 17.65
C SER A 46 4.38 7.55 18.08
N GLY A 47 5.26 8.11 17.21
CA GLY A 47 6.67 8.37 17.55
C GLY A 47 7.67 7.37 16.97
N LYS A 48 7.27 6.32 16.24
CA LYS A 48 8.15 5.26 15.70
C LYS A 48 9.33 5.79 14.90
N SER A 49 9.08 6.61 13.88
CA SER A 49 10.16 7.21 13.06
C SER A 49 11.04 8.15 13.89
N SER A 50 10.51 8.81 14.93
CA SER A 50 11.33 9.62 15.85
C SER A 50 12.29 8.76 16.66
N VAL A 51 11.85 7.55 17.10
CA VAL A 51 12.73 6.56 17.75
C VAL A 51 13.84 6.13 16.78
N ALA A 52 13.51 5.77 15.53
CA ALA A 52 14.51 5.42 14.51
C ALA A 52 15.54 6.55 14.29
N LEU A 53 15.06 7.79 14.13
CA LEU A 53 15.93 8.94 13.94
C LEU A 53 16.80 9.24 15.17
N ALA A 54 16.31 8.95 16.38
CA ALA A 54 17.09 9.06 17.61
C ALA A 54 18.22 8.02 17.67
N ILE A 55 17.95 6.77 17.34
CA ILE A 55 18.94 5.69 17.25
C ILE A 55 20.02 6.02 16.20
N LEU A 56 19.60 6.55 15.06
CA LEU A 56 20.50 7.03 14.01
C LEU A 56 21.20 8.34 14.38
N ARG A 57 20.85 8.98 15.49
CA ARG A 57 21.30 10.33 15.86
C ARG A 57 21.06 11.35 14.72
N TYR A 58 19.98 11.20 13.96
CA TYR A 58 19.64 12.04 12.81
C TYR A 58 18.37 12.88 13.04
N LEU A 59 18.15 13.28 14.30
CA LEU A 59 17.04 14.17 14.65
C LEU A 59 17.27 15.59 14.09
N PRO A 60 16.21 16.31 13.68
CA PRO A 60 16.31 17.68 13.23
C PRO A 60 16.72 18.62 14.37
N LYS A 61 17.27 19.80 14.03
CA LYS A 61 17.83 20.77 15.00
C LYS A 61 16.84 21.26 16.06
N ASN A 62 15.54 21.22 15.77
CA ASN A 62 14.49 21.61 16.71
C ASN A 62 14.01 20.45 17.60
N ALA A 63 14.66 19.30 17.55
CA ALA A 63 14.37 18.18 18.44
C ALA A 63 15.28 18.19 19.65
N ARG A 64 14.71 17.93 20.82
CA ARG A 64 15.42 17.64 22.07
C ARG A 64 15.31 16.17 22.37
N LEU A 65 16.46 15.55 22.69
CA LEU A 65 16.56 14.15 23.07
C LEU A 65 17.05 14.04 24.51
N ALA A 66 16.37 13.23 25.30
CA ALA A 66 16.79 12.77 26.61
C ALA A 66 16.64 11.26 26.69
N ALA A 67 17.57 10.58 27.35
CA ALA A 67 17.50 9.13 27.62
C ALA A 67 18.37 8.83 28.86
N SER A 68 18.06 7.78 29.61
CA SER A 68 18.94 7.23 30.64
C SER A 68 20.14 6.53 30.00
N ALA A 69 19.90 5.75 28.95
CA ALA A 69 20.94 5.16 28.11
C ALA A 69 20.50 5.13 26.64
N LEU A 70 21.45 5.35 25.73
CA LEU A 70 21.31 5.12 24.30
C LEU A 70 22.63 4.50 23.81
N GLU A 71 22.69 3.17 23.89
CA GLU A 71 23.92 2.43 23.69
C GLU A 71 23.83 1.55 22.43
N PHE A 72 24.91 1.51 21.68
CA PHE A 72 25.13 0.60 20.59
C PHE A 72 26.37 -0.25 20.86
N GLN A 73 26.21 -1.57 20.92
CA GLN A 73 27.27 -2.52 21.29
C GLN A 73 28.01 -2.15 22.58
N GLY A 74 27.24 -1.74 23.61
CA GLY A 74 27.77 -1.32 24.92
C GLY A 74 28.43 0.04 24.95
N ARG A 75 28.40 0.81 23.83
CA ARG A 75 28.96 2.17 23.75
C ARG A 75 27.83 3.20 23.72
N GLU A 76 27.88 4.18 24.62
CA GLU A 76 26.96 5.33 24.61
C GLU A 76 27.12 6.14 23.31
N ILE A 77 26.01 6.39 22.59
CA ILE A 77 26.01 7.08 21.29
C ILE A 77 25.45 8.50 21.35
N ARG A 78 24.94 8.97 22.50
CA ARG A 78 24.39 10.33 22.64
C ARG A 78 25.44 11.42 22.42
N ASP A 79 26.63 11.20 22.94
CA ASP A 79 27.70 12.22 23.03
C ASP A 79 28.77 12.04 21.96
N LEU A 80 28.52 11.20 20.93
CA LEU A 80 29.45 10.99 19.84
C LEU A 80 29.64 12.26 19.01
N SER A 81 30.89 12.57 18.66
CA SER A 81 31.24 13.65 17.75
C SER A 81 30.67 13.40 16.34
N ALA A 82 30.59 14.45 15.53
CA ALA A 82 30.12 14.33 14.14
C ALA A 82 30.92 13.30 13.32
N GLU A 83 32.24 13.21 13.55
CA GLU A 83 33.12 12.25 12.89
C GLU A 83 32.84 10.81 13.35
N GLN A 84 32.67 10.59 14.65
CA GLN A 84 32.33 9.28 15.20
C GLN A 84 30.96 8.82 14.73
N LEU A 85 29.98 9.73 14.65
CA LEU A 85 28.66 9.43 14.08
C LEU A 85 28.73 9.08 12.59
N ARG A 86 29.62 9.74 11.84
CA ARG A 86 29.83 9.42 10.42
C ARG A 86 30.43 8.03 10.23
N GLN A 87 31.37 7.64 11.09
CA GLN A 87 31.94 6.29 11.08
C GLN A 87 30.94 5.23 11.52
N LEU A 88 30.05 5.53 12.45
CA LEU A 88 29.00 4.64 12.93
C LEU A 88 27.95 4.38 11.86
N ARG A 89 27.47 5.47 11.20
CA ARG A 89 26.42 5.41 10.18
C ARG A 89 26.96 4.83 8.88
N GLY A 90 26.20 3.92 8.29
CA GLY A 90 26.57 3.18 7.08
C GLY A 90 27.47 1.99 7.36
N ASN A 91 28.45 2.09 8.28
CA ASN A 91 29.36 0.99 8.57
C ASN A 91 28.79 0.00 9.62
N HIS A 92 28.22 0.50 10.71
CA HIS A 92 27.71 -0.33 11.81
C HIS A 92 26.19 -0.25 11.97
N ILE A 93 25.62 0.91 11.76
CA ILE A 93 24.17 1.13 11.76
C ILE A 93 23.79 1.71 10.39
N ALA A 94 22.88 1.02 9.68
CA ALA A 94 22.36 1.50 8.41
C ALA A 94 20.83 1.66 8.49
N ALA A 95 20.28 2.46 7.57
CA ALA A 95 18.85 2.72 7.52
C ALA A 95 18.29 2.62 6.10
N VAL A 96 17.07 2.10 6.00
CA VAL A 96 16.24 2.14 4.80
C VAL A 96 14.99 2.96 5.13
N TYR A 97 14.77 4.01 4.34
CA TYR A 97 13.68 4.95 4.58
C TYR A 97 12.41 4.61 3.78
N GLN A 98 11.28 5.13 4.23
CA GLN A 98 9.93 4.86 3.72
C GLN A 98 9.77 5.13 2.20
N HIS A 99 10.44 6.13 1.64
CA HIS A 99 10.29 6.52 0.24
C HIS A 99 11.58 6.24 -0.55
N PRO A 100 11.66 5.11 -1.29
CA PRO A 100 12.88 4.71 -1.98
C PRO A 100 13.35 5.75 -3.01
N GLY A 101 12.43 6.34 -3.77
CA GLY A 101 12.77 7.36 -4.76
C GLY A 101 13.28 8.68 -4.16
N ALA A 102 12.98 8.99 -2.89
CA ALA A 102 13.51 10.15 -2.20
C ALA A 102 14.89 9.88 -1.56
N ALA A 103 15.20 8.61 -1.28
CA ALA A 103 16.49 8.21 -0.70
C ALA A 103 17.59 8.10 -1.77
N LEU A 104 17.24 7.74 -3.01
CA LEU A 104 18.15 7.64 -4.14
C LEU A 104 18.40 9.00 -4.80
N ASN A 105 19.64 9.29 -5.17
CA ASN A 105 19.98 10.48 -5.93
C ASN A 105 19.56 10.30 -7.40
N PRO A 106 18.59 11.07 -7.94
CA PRO A 106 18.07 10.86 -9.29
C PRO A 106 19.10 11.19 -10.41
N SER A 107 20.18 11.90 -10.08
CA SER A 107 21.24 12.31 -11.03
C SER A 107 22.43 11.36 -11.06
N MET A 108 22.39 10.27 -10.30
CA MET A 108 23.47 9.27 -10.21
C MET A 108 22.94 7.88 -10.56
N THR A 109 23.75 7.08 -11.25
CA THR A 109 23.43 5.67 -11.50
C THR A 109 23.42 4.88 -10.18
N ILE A 110 22.72 3.75 -10.16
CA ILE A 110 22.66 2.88 -9.00
C ILE A 110 24.05 2.39 -8.60
N GLY A 111 24.85 1.94 -9.56
CA GLY A 111 26.22 1.48 -9.33
C GLY A 111 27.09 2.54 -8.66
N ARG A 112 27.01 3.80 -9.13
CA ARG A 112 27.76 4.88 -8.51
C ARG A 112 27.35 5.15 -7.07
N GLN A 113 26.09 5.06 -6.72
CA GLN A 113 25.61 5.27 -5.36
C GLN A 113 26.08 4.18 -4.40
N ILE A 114 26.09 2.92 -4.87
CA ILE A 114 26.61 1.77 -4.07
C ILE A 114 28.13 1.88 -3.92
N THR A 115 28.87 2.10 -5.00
CA THR A 115 30.35 2.17 -4.97
C THR A 115 30.85 3.34 -4.14
N GLU A 116 30.20 4.52 -4.21
CA GLU A 116 30.49 5.67 -3.36
C GLU A 116 30.35 5.34 -1.88
N THR A 117 29.31 4.60 -1.50
CA THR A 117 29.11 4.16 -0.11
C THR A 117 30.24 3.22 0.33
N ILE A 118 30.63 2.26 -0.49
CA ILE A 118 31.73 1.33 -0.19
C ILE A 118 33.05 2.08 -0.04
N MET A 119 33.43 2.89 -1.03
CA MET A 119 34.72 3.59 -1.08
C MET A 119 34.83 4.67 0.00
N ARG A 120 33.71 5.19 0.50
CA ARG A 120 33.69 6.18 1.61
C ARG A 120 34.20 5.59 2.92
N HIS A 121 33.99 4.31 3.15
CA HIS A 121 34.27 3.64 4.42
C HIS A 121 35.39 2.59 4.32
N ARG A 122 35.69 2.08 3.11
CA ARG A 122 36.73 1.08 2.87
C ARG A 122 37.74 1.59 1.83
N PRO A 123 39.05 1.42 2.05
CA PRO A 123 40.08 1.79 1.08
C PRO A 123 40.18 0.73 -0.02
N VAL A 124 39.19 0.64 -0.90
CA VAL A 124 39.14 -0.27 -2.03
C VAL A 124 39.21 0.47 -3.35
N ARG A 125 39.64 -0.21 -4.43
CA ARG A 125 39.67 0.35 -5.78
C ARG A 125 38.25 0.38 -6.37
N LEU A 126 38.07 1.19 -7.42
CA LEU A 126 36.75 1.36 -8.05
C LEU A 126 36.26 0.05 -8.69
N ASP A 127 37.14 -0.73 -9.33
CA ASP A 127 36.85 -2.03 -9.91
C ASP A 127 36.32 -3.02 -8.84
N GLU A 128 37.02 -3.15 -7.71
CA GLU A 128 36.61 -3.99 -6.56
C GLU A 128 35.26 -3.52 -5.98
N ALA A 129 35.08 -2.21 -5.87
CA ALA A 129 33.80 -1.64 -5.38
C ALA A 129 32.65 -1.92 -6.38
N HIS A 130 32.93 -1.95 -7.67
CA HIS A 130 31.94 -2.23 -8.72
C HIS A 130 31.51 -3.71 -8.70
N GLU A 131 32.48 -4.63 -8.59
CA GLU A 131 32.21 -6.07 -8.43
C GLU A 131 31.36 -6.34 -7.19
N ARG A 132 31.72 -5.71 -6.06
CA ARG A 132 30.94 -5.81 -4.81
C ARG A 132 29.54 -5.22 -4.97
N ALA A 133 29.36 -4.14 -5.73
CA ALA A 133 28.06 -3.56 -6.00
C ALA A 133 27.15 -4.50 -6.81
N ALA A 134 27.70 -5.22 -7.79
CA ALA A 134 26.95 -6.24 -8.54
C ALA A 134 26.54 -7.42 -7.63
N GLU A 135 27.46 -7.91 -6.79
CA GLU A 135 27.18 -8.94 -5.80
C GLU A 135 26.04 -8.52 -4.84
N LEU A 136 26.09 -7.29 -4.32
CA LEU A 136 25.06 -6.75 -3.43
C LEU A 136 23.69 -6.69 -4.10
N LEU A 137 23.62 -6.26 -5.36
CA LEU A 137 22.36 -6.30 -6.13
C LEU A 137 21.86 -7.73 -6.31
N GLY A 138 22.75 -8.70 -6.54
CA GLY A 138 22.40 -10.12 -6.57
C GLY A 138 21.84 -10.62 -5.23
N ARG A 139 22.46 -10.24 -4.09
CA ARG A 139 21.97 -10.58 -2.74
C ARG A 139 20.56 -10.07 -2.47
N VAL A 140 20.19 -8.90 -2.99
CA VAL A 140 18.84 -8.38 -2.88
C VAL A 140 17.93 -8.84 -4.04
N ARG A 141 18.31 -9.93 -4.72
CA ARG A 141 17.53 -10.61 -5.76
C ARG A 141 17.15 -9.69 -6.93
N VAL A 142 18.07 -8.79 -7.32
CA VAL A 142 17.94 -8.00 -8.55
C VAL A 142 18.43 -8.85 -9.72
N SER A 143 17.57 -9.01 -10.74
CA SER A 143 17.93 -9.68 -11.98
C SER A 143 18.89 -8.81 -12.78
N HIS A 144 19.87 -9.41 -13.47
CA HIS A 144 20.86 -8.72 -14.29
C HIS A 144 21.55 -7.55 -13.56
N PRO A 145 22.26 -7.80 -12.43
CA PRO A 145 22.88 -6.77 -11.59
C PRO A 145 23.75 -5.80 -12.40
N GLU A 146 24.57 -6.31 -13.32
CA GLU A 146 25.49 -5.52 -14.15
C GLU A 146 24.75 -4.46 -14.99
N ARG A 147 23.60 -4.82 -15.55
CA ARG A 147 22.77 -3.88 -16.29
C ARG A 147 22.21 -2.79 -15.38
N VAL A 148 21.71 -3.21 -14.19
CA VAL A 148 21.06 -2.31 -13.23
C VAL A 148 22.05 -1.31 -12.64
N LEU A 149 23.34 -1.66 -12.48
CA LEU A 149 24.38 -0.72 -12.05
C LEU A 149 24.48 0.52 -12.95
N GLY A 150 24.21 0.38 -14.26
CA GLY A 150 24.23 1.49 -15.23
C GLY A 150 22.97 2.35 -15.26
N LEU A 151 21.86 1.91 -14.61
CA LEU A 151 20.58 2.60 -14.66
C LEU A 151 20.47 3.71 -13.60
N TYR A 152 19.63 4.70 -13.92
CA TYR A 152 19.23 5.74 -12.98
C TYR A 152 17.98 5.33 -12.18
N PRO A 153 17.74 5.93 -10.99
CA PRO A 153 16.57 5.60 -10.18
C PRO A 153 15.23 5.68 -10.93
N HIS A 154 15.05 6.65 -11.80
CA HIS A 154 13.80 6.85 -12.56
C HIS A 154 13.53 5.77 -13.63
N GLU A 155 14.55 4.98 -13.99
CA GLU A 155 14.43 3.84 -14.93
C GLU A 155 14.02 2.54 -14.21
N LEU A 156 13.95 2.56 -12.87
CA LEU A 156 13.62 1.41 -12.04
C LEU A 156 12.18 1.44 -11.56
N SER A 157 11.56 0.26 -11.42
CA SER A 157 10.28 0.12 -10.69
C SER A 157 10.44 0.45 -9.20
N GLY A 158 9.34 0.74 -8.49
CA GLY A 158 9.39 1.03 -7.06
C GLY A 158 10.02 -0.11 -6.23
N GLY A 159 9.73 -1.36 -6.57
CA GLY A 159 10.33 -2.52 -5.92
C GLY A 159 11.84 -2.64 -6.19
N MET A 160 12.29 -2.37 -7.43
CA MET A 160 13.72 -2.34 -7.76
C MET A 160 14.45 -1.19 -7.06
N GLN A 161 13.84 -0.01 -6.96
CA GLN A 161 14.39 1.12 -6.18
C GLN A 161 14.56 0.74 -4.70
N GLN A 162 13.58 0.03 -4.13
CA GLN A 162 13.66 -0.42 -2.75
C GLN A 162 14.76 -1.45 -2.53
N ARG A 163 14.92 -2.43 -3.43
CA ARG A 163 16.02 -3.38 -3.39
C ARG A 163 17.37 -2.69 -3.53
N ALA A 164 17.50 -1.70 -4.42
CA ALA A 164 18.71 -0.89 -4.54
C ALA A 164 19.02 -0.13 -3.24
N ASN A 165 18.01 0.44 -2.56
CA ASN A 165 18.19 1.08 -1.25
C ASN A 165 18.66 0.08 -0.19
N ILE A 166 18.09 -1.13 -0.17
CA ILE A 166 18.54 -2.19 0.75
C ILE A 166 20.00 -2.57 0.42
N ALA A 167 20.36 -2.73 -0.88
CA ALA A 167 21.74 -3.02 -1.30
C ALA A 167 22.73 -1.96 -0.81
N ILE A 168 22.38 -0.67 -0.92
CA ILE A 168 23.17 0.45 -0.39
C ILE A 168 23.31 0.34 1.14
N ALA A 169 22.21 0.06 1.84
CA ALA A 169 22.21 -0.04 3.31
C ALA A 169 23.07 -1.20 3.83
N ILE A 170 23.09 -2.32 3.11
CA ILE A 170 23.89 -3.51 3.52
C ILE A 170 25.29 -3.54 2.92
N ALA A 171 25.73 -2.50 2.19
CA ALA A 171 27.00 -2.47 1.46
C ALA A 171 28.24 -2.76 2.34
N LEU A 172 28.16 -2.45 3.63
CA LEU A 172 29.23 -2.60 4.60
C LEU A 172 28.95 -3.64 5.68
N ASP A 173 27.93 -4.48 5.48
CA ASP A 173 27.49 -5.54 6.40
C ASP A 173 27.21 -4.99 7.83
N PRO A 174 26.25 -4.07 8.00
CA PRO A 174 25.98 -3.41 9.28
C PRO A 174 25.48 -4.38 10.34
N SER A 175 25.86 -4.16 11.60
CA SER A 175 25.38 -4.95 12.75
C SER A 175 23.91 -4.66 13.08
N LEU A 176 23.41 -3.44 12.75
CA LEU A 176 22.01 -3.03 12.93
C LEU A 176 21.48 -2.40 11.66
N LEU A 177 20.36 -2.91 11.17
CA LEU A 177 19.60 -2.35 10.06
C LEU A 177 18.26 -1.79 10.58
N VAL A 178 18.06 -0.49 10.43
CA VAL A 178 16.82 0.20 10.79
C VAL A 178 15.98 0.36 9.52
N LEU A 179 14.78 -0.20 9.51
CA LEU A 179 13.89 -0.19 8.36
C LEU A 179 12.62 0.57 8.76
N ASP A 180 12.43 1.76 8.18
CA ASP A 180 11.24 2.59 8.42
C ASP A 180 10.26 2.41 7.26
N GLU A 181 9.25 1.58 7.47
CA GLU A 181 8.20 1.22 6.50
C GLU A 181 8.74 0.77 5.12
N PRO A 182 9.60 -0.26 5.06
CA PRO A 182 10.33 -0.62 3.85
C PRO A 182 9.45 -1.17 2.73
N THR A 183 8.20 -1.50 2.97
CA THR A 183 7.27 -2.13 2.01
C THR A 183 6.07 -1.26 1.66
N THR A 184 5.99 -0.03 2.19
CA THR A 184 4.89 0.89 1.90
C THR A 184 4.79 1.18 0.41
N ALA A 185 3.58 1.09 -0.14
CA ALA A 185 3.24 1.26 -1.56
C ALA A 185 3.85 0.21 -2.51
N LEU A 186 4.28 -0.94 -2.00
CA LEU A 186 4.68 -2.09 -2.80
C LEU A 186 3.56 -3.14 -2.83
N ASP A 187 3.47 -3.88 -3.92
CA ASP A 187 2.52 -5.01 -4.02
C ASP A 187 2.95 -6.21 -3.19
N ALA A 188 2.01 -7.12 -2.91
CA ALA A 188 2.21 -8.26 -2.02
C ALA A 188 3.35 -9.19 -2.45
N SER A 189 3.61 -9.34 -3.77
CA SER A 189 4.69 -10.17 -4.29
C SER A 189 6.06 -9.57 -3.94
N VAL A 190 6.25 -8.26 -4.18
CA VAL A 190 7.48 -7.53 -3.83
C VAL A 190 7.68 -7.46 -2.32
N GLN A 191 6.61 -7.29 -1.53
CA GLN A 191 6.68 -7.33 -0.07
C GLN A 191 7.22 -8.69 0.43
N SER A 192 6.70 -9.80 -0.11
CA SER A 192 7.16 -11.14 0.27
C SER A 192 8.63 -11.36 -0.06
N GLU A 193 9.12 -10.83 -1.18
CA GLU A 193 10.53 -10.93 -1.55
C GLU A 193 11.44 -10.09 -0.64
N ILE A 194 11.00 -8.89 -0.23
CA ILE A 194 11.74 -8.07 0.74
C ILE A 194 11.84 -8.79 2.09
N ILE A 195 10.74 -9.41 2.55
CA ILE A 195 10.75 -10.22 3.78
C ILE A 195 11.77 -11.35 3.67
N ALA A 196 11.81 -12.06 2.55
CA ALA A 196 12.78 -13.12 2.33
C ALA A 196 14.24 -12.61 2.32
N ILE A 197 14.49 -11.44 1.71
CA ILE A 197 15.82 -10.79 1.78
C ILE A 197 16.20 -10.47 3.23
N LEU A 198 15.30 -9.93 4.03
CA LEU A 198 15.56 -9.62 5.44
C LEU A 198 15.85 -10.87 6.26
N HIS A 199 15.16 -11.95 5.98
CA HIS A 199 15.41 -13.24 6.62
C HIS A 199 16.81 -13.80 6.27
N ASP A 200 17.21 -13.75 4.98
CA ASP A 200 18.51 -14.18 4.51
C ASP A 200 19.64 -13.35 5.17
N LEU A 201 19.47 -12.02 5.28
CA LEU A 201 20.42 -11.12 5.93
C LEU A 201 20.63 -11.46 7.42
N ARG A 202 19.57 -11.82 8.13
CA ARG A 202 19.66 -12.25 9.53
C ARG A 202 20.41 -13.57 9.67
N LYS A 203 20.05 -14.54 8.83
CA LYS A 203 20.61 -15.90 8.90
C LYS A 203 22.09 -15.93 8.54
N ASP A 204 22.48 -15.27 7.46
CA ASP A 204 23.81 -15.38 6.88
C ASP A 204 24.82 -14.40 7.50
N HIS A 205 24.37 -13.22 7.96
CA HIS A 205 25.21 -12.12 8.43
C HIS A 205 24.98 -11.74 9.89
N LYS A 206 24.05 -12.40 10.59
CA LYS A 206 23.66 -12.04 11.97
C LYS A 206 23.29 -10.57 12.15
N THR A 207 22.82 -9.91 11.09
CA THR A 207 22.39 -8.53 11.13
C THR A 207 21.16 -8.41 12.02
N SER A 208 21.21 -7.59 13.05
CA SER A 208 20.05 -7.28 13.88
C SER A 208 19.16 -6.27 13.16
N ILE A 209 17.84 -6.35 13.36
CA ILE A 209 16.88 -5.53 12.63
C ILE A 209 15.96 -4.80 13.59
N LEU A 210 15.79 -3.48 13.38
CA LEU A 210 14.66 -2.70 13.88
C LEU A 210 13.71 -2.45 12.71
N LEU A 211 12.56 -3.13 12.70
CA LEU A 211 11.56 -3.03 11.65
C LEU A 211 10.37 -2.21 12.10
N ILE A 212 10.19 -1.03 11.52
CA ILE A 212 9.02 -0.17 11.74
C ILE A 212 8.05 -0.43 10.61
N SER A 213 6.83 -0.83 10.96
CA SER A 213 5.75 -1.02 9.99
C SER A 213 4.40 -0.83 10.67
N HIS A 214 3.41 -0.42 9.87
CA HIS A 214 2.00 -0.49 10.23
C HIS A 214 1.37 -1.83 9.82
N ASP A 215 2.07 -2.66 9.03
CA ASP A 215 1.62 -4.01 8.65
C ASP A 215 2.00 -5.02 9.74
N ILE A 216 1.01 -5.36 10.57
CA ILE A 216 1.13 -6.33 11.67
C ILE A 216 1.52 -7.73 11.15
N HIS A 217 1.02 -8.14 9.97
CA HIS A 217 1.34 -9.45 9.42
C HIS A 217 2.79 -9.54 8.98
N MET A 218 3.33 -8.46 8.41
CA MET A 218 4.75 -8.37 8.09
C MET A 218 5.61 -8.49 9.35
N ILE A 219 5.28 -7.73 10.41
CA ILE A 219 6.01 -7.78 11.69
C ILE A 219 5.94 -9.18 12.29
N ARG A 220 4.76 -9.81 12.33
CA ARG A 220 4.58 -11.16 12.86
C ARG A 220 5.45 -12.22 12.17
N ARG A 221 5.64 -12.08 10.85
CA ARG A 221 6.45 -13.02 10.03
C ARG A 221 7.95 -12.76 10.10
N SER A 222 8.35 -11.52 10.37
CA SER A 222 9.73 -11.07 10.20
C SER A 222 10.46 -10.81 11.52
N CYS A 223 9.72 -10.63 12.64
CA CYS A 223 10.29 -10.21 13.90
C CYS A 223 10.13 -11.26 14.99
N ASP A 224 11.13 -11.38 15.84
CA ASP A 224 11.10 -12.26 17.02
C ASP A 224 10.27 -11.63 18.13
N ARG A 225 10.43 -10.33 18.32
CA ARG A 225 9.71 -9.53 19.32
C ARG A 225 9.09 -8.30 18.68
N VAL A 226 8.10 -7.76 19.38
CA VAL A 226 7.41 -6.53 18.98
C VAL A 226 7.24 -5.59 20.16
N ALA A 227 7.30 -4.30 19.90
CA ALA A 227 6.88 -3.23 20.79
C ALA A 227 5.76 -2.43 20.12
N VAL A 228 4.64 -2.28 20.81
CA VAL A 228 3.46 -1.54 20.35
C VAL A 228 3.50 -0.13 20.94
N MET A 229 3.50 0.88 20.09
CA MET A 229 3.55 2.29 20.50
C MET A 229 2.20 2.99 20.33
N GLN A 230 1.79 3.71 21.36
CA GLN A 230 0.64 4.61 21.33
C GLN A 230 1.03 5.96 21.94
N SER A 231 0.75 7.06 21.24
CA SER A 231 0.95 8.44 21.76
C SER A 231 2.33 8.68 22.37
N GLY A 232 3.39 8.15 21.78
CA GLY A 232 4.77 8.37 22.20
C GLY A 232 5.30 7.40 23.27
N THR A 233 4.51 6.43 23.73
CA THR A 233 4.92 5.44 24.74
C THR A 233 4.79 4.02 24.19
N VAL A 234 5.57 3.08 24.73
CA VAL A 234 5.36 1.64 24.52
C VAL A 234 4.29 1.16 25.49
N VAL A 235 3.19 0.63 24.96
CA VAL A 235 2.04 0.17 25.74
C VAL A 235 2.04 -1.33 25.94
N GLU A 236 2.68 -2.08 25.04
CA GLU A 236 2.82 -3.54 25.12
C GLU A 236 4.08 -3.99 24.38
N SER A 237 4.80 -4.98 24.92
CA SER A 237 5.95 -5.57 24.24
C SER A 237 6.12 -7.03 24.66
N GLY A 238 6.61 -7.87 23.74
CA GLY A 238 6.82 -9.29 23.98
C GLY A 238 7.26 -10.03 22.72
N ALA A 239 7.20 -11.38 22.75
CA ALA A 239 7.36 -12.19 21.55
C ALA A 239 6.25 -11.83 20.56
N ALA A 240 6.60 -11.72 19.27
CA ALA A 240 5.66 -11.23 18.26
C ALA A 240 4.40 -12.12 18.17
N GLY A 241 4.56 -13.45 18.26
CA GLY A 241 3.43 -14.38 18.30
C GLY A 241 2.51 -14.11 19.48
N ASP A 242 3.06 -13.99 20.71
CA ASP A 242 2.27 -13.83 21.93
C ASP A 242 1.47 -12.52 21.93
N VAL A 243 2.11 -11.40 21.57
CA VAL A 243 1.47 -10.08 21.53
C VAL A 243 0.33 -10.02 20.51
N PHE A 244 0.48 -10.69 19.36
CA PHE A 244 -0.55 -10.64 18.31
C PHE A 244 -1.63 -11.72 18.47
N ASP A 245 -1.32 -12.86 19.09
CA ASP A 245 -2.32 -13.92 19.30
C ASP A 245 -3.11 -13.72 20.62
N ASN A 246 -2.45 -13.19 21.65
CA ASN A 246 -3.01 -12.99 22.98
C ASN A 246 -2.72 -11.58 23.53
N PRO A 247 -3.14 -10.51 22.83
CA PRO A 247 -2.87 -9.14 23.25
C PRO A 247 -3.46 -8.86 24.64
N SER A 248 -2.68 -8.24 25.51
CA SER A 248 -3.11 -7.85 26.84
C SER A 248 -3.69 -6.44 26.85
N HIS A 249 -3.05 -5.50 26.19
CA HIS A 249 -3.43 -4.10 26.19
C HIS A 249 -4.63 -3.80 25.28
N ALA A 250 -5.57 -2.97 25.75
CA ALA A 250 -6.80 -2.63 25.03
C ALA A 250 -6.51 -2.03 23.63
N TYR A 251 -5.50 -1.17 23.53
CA TYR A 251 -5.10 -0.58 22.25
C TYR A 251 -4.60 -1.63 21.26
N THR A 252 -3.77 -2.60 21.69
CA THR A 252 -3.28 -3.69 20.82
C THR A 252 -4.43 -4.54 20.32
N LYS A 253 -5.41 -4.87 21.19
CA LYS A 253 -6.64 -5.57 20.79
C LYS A 253 -7.41 -4.82 19.72
N ALA A 254 -7.63 -3.52 19.93
CA ALA A 254 -8.34 -2.67 18.96
C ALA A 254 -7.57 -2.54 17.64
N LEU A 255 -6.24 -2.41 17.70
CA LEU A 255 -5.38 -2.31 16.51
C LEU A 255 -5.43 -3.59 15.67
N ILE A 256 -5.39 -4.77 16.30
CA ILE A 256 -5.50 -6.06 15.59
C ILE A 256 -6.90 -6.24 15.02
N ALA A 257 -7.95 -5.93 15.80
CA ALA A 257 -9.34 -6.04 15.36
C ALA A 257 -9.74 -5.05 14.26
N SER A 258 -8.92 -4.01 13.99
CA SER A 258 -9.15 -3.08 12.88
C SER A 258 -8.64 -3.60 11.53
N ILE A 259 -7.90 -4.72 11.52
CA ILE A 259 -7.45 -5.37 10.28
C ILE A 259 -8.53 -6.33 9.78
N PRO A 260 -8.97 -6.21 8.51
CA PRO A 260 -9.90 -7.21 7.97
C PRO A 260 -9.25 -8.61 7.96
N ALA A 261 -9.90 -9.59 8.56
CA ALA A 261 -9.50 -10.98 8.37
C ALA A 261 -9.82 -11.43 6.94
N ILE A 262 -9.04 -12.39 6.40
CA ILE A 262 -9.18 -12.81 5.00
C ILE A 262 -10.54 -13.46 4.70
N ASN A 263 -11.22 -13.97 5.70
CA ASN A 263 -12.56 -14.54 5.61
C ASN A 263 -13.67 -13.57 6.05
N TYR A 264 -13.34 -12.33 6.42
CA TYR A 264 -14.28 -11.34 6.91
C TYR A 264 -14.74 -10.40 5.78
N THR A 265 -16.05 -10.26 5.63
CA THR A 265 -16.69 -9.45 4.58
C THR A 265 -17.53 -8.32 5.20
N LYS A 266 -17.93 -7.33 4.41
CA LYS A 266 -18.84 -6.26 4.87
C LYS A 266 -20.20 -6.78 5.37
N ARG A 267 -20.60 -8.01 4.98
CA ARG A 267 -21.83 -8.68 5.44
C ARG A 267 -21.68 -9.22 6.86
N ASP A 268 -20.47 -9.56 7.28
CA ASP A 268 -20.18 -10.06 8.63
C ASP A 268 -20.18 -8.94 9.66
N GLY A 269 -20.09 -7.67 9.22
CA GLY A 269 -20.21 -6.51 10.07
C GLY A 269 -19.17 -5.42 9.79
N ARG A 270 -19.02 -4.50 10.75
CA ARG A 270 -18.07 -3.38 10.67
C ARG A 270 -16.71 -3.78 11.23
N LEU A 271 -15.66 -3.18 10.70
CA LEU A 271 -14.32 -3.27 11.29
C LEU A 271 -14.27 -2.47 12.60
N ALA A 272 -13.47 -2.94 13.56
CA ALA A 272 -13.22 -2.20 14.78
C ALA A 272 -12.51 -0.87 14.46
N GLU A 273 -12.87 0.18 15.22
CA GLU A 273 -12.26 1.51 15.10
C GLU A 273 -11.59 1.85 16.43
N THR A 274 -10.29 2.16 16.43
CA THR A 274 -9.53 2.42 17.67
C THR A 274 -9.99 3.67 18.41
N ASP A 275 -10.60 4.63 17.71
CA ASP A 275 -11.16 5.86 18.28
C ASP A 275 -12.62 5.67 18.77
N ARG A 276 -13.23 4.51 18.57
CA ARG A 276 -14.56 4.13 19.02
C ARG A 276 -14.64 2.69 19.51
N PRO A 277 -13.95 2.32 20.59
CA PRO A 277 -13.93 0.96 21.10
C PRO A 277 -15.30 0.46 21.61
N ASP A 278 -16.24 1.38 21.88
CA ASP A 278 -17.57 1.05 22.40
C ASP A 278 -18.59 0.61 21.34
N LEU A 279 -18.27 0.78 20.04
CA LEU A 279 -19.10 0.24 18.98
C LEU A 279 -18.74 -1.24 18.79
N PRO A 280 -19.67 -2.17 19.09
CA PRO A 280 -19.37 -3.59 18.92
C PRO A 280 -18.99 -3.83 17.44
N PRO A 281 -17.92 -4.60 17.19
CA PRO A 281 -17.48 -4.91 15.83
C PRO A 281 -18.54 -5.69 15.03
N HIS A 282 -19.55 -6.21 15.67
CA HIS A 282 -20.52 -7.16 15.13
C HIS A 282 -21.97 -6.69 15.29
N ALA A 283 -22.39 -5.70 14.49
CA ALA A 283 -23.78 -5.70 14.07
C ALA A 283 -23.78 -6.23 12.62
N ALA A 284 -24.00 -7.52 12.45
CA ALA A 284 -24.31 -8.09 11.15
C ALA A 284 -25.43 -7.25 10.52
N VAL A 285 -25.18 -6.67 9.37
CA VAL A 285 -26.25 -6.03 8.60
C VAL A 285 -27.13 -7.17 8.13
N GLN A 286 -28.27 -7.39 8.81
CA GLN A 286 -29.29 -8.27 8.29
C GLN A 286 -29.77 -7.64 7.00
N ASP A 287 -29.33 -8.19 5.86
CA ASP A 287 -29.95 -7.92 4.57
C ASP A 287 -31.34 -8.54 4.62
N GLU A 288 -32.34 -7.76 5.05
CA GLU A 288 -33.76 -8.15 4.99
C GLU A 288 -34.24 -8.33 3.54
N ASP A 289 -33.41 -8.08 2.54
CA ASP A 289 -33.72 -8.12 1.11
C ASP A 289 -33.00 -9.27 0.36
N ALA A 290 -32.76 -10.43 1.01
CA ALA A 290 -32.37 -11.66 0.32
C ALA A 290 -33.53 -12.28 -0.50
N GLY A 291 -34.44 -11.46 -0.99
CA GLY A 291 -35.58 -11.85 -1.81
C GLY A 291 -35.31 -11.64 -3.29
N ALA A 292 -35.45 -12.71 -4.09
CA ALA A 292 -35.50 -12.85 -5.54
C ALA A 292 -34.38 -12.17 -6.36
N PRO A 293 -33.81 -12.82 -7.38
CA PRO A 293 -32.76 -12.22 -8.21
C PRO A 293 -33.31 -10.97 -8.90
N LYS A 294 -33.04 -9.79 -8.33
CA LYS A 294 -33.27 -8.52 -9.01
C LYS A 294 -32.47 -8.55 -10.31
N GLU A 295 -33.13 -8.31 -11.44
CA GLU A 295 -32.50 -8.20 -12.75
C GLU A 295 -31.27 -7.28 -12.64
N ARG A 296 -30.06 -7.82 -12.83
CA ARG A 296 -28.79 -7.12 -12.61
C ARG A 296 -28.66 -5.97 -13.61
N ARG A 297 -28.96 -4.75 -13.17
CA ARG A 297 -28.79 -3.54 -13.99
C ARG A 297 -27.33 -3.11 -14.00
N ILE A 298 -26.76 -2.91 -15.18
CA ILE A 298 -25.37 -2.53 -15.35
C ILE A 298 -25.21 -1.01 -15.15
N ALA A 299 -24.28 -0.62 -14.26
CA ALA A 299 -23.89 0.76 -14.04
C ALA A 299 -22.71 1.17 -14.94
N ILE A 300 -21.70 0.29 -15.08
CA ILE A 300 -20.52 0.51 -15.91
C ILE A 300 -20.35 -0.71 -16.81
N ALA A 301 -20.14 -0.49 -18.11
CA ALA A 301 -19.64 -1.51 -19.01
C ALA A 301 -18.42 -0.95 -19.79
N CYS A 302 -17.31 -1.66 -19.74
CA CYS A 302 -16.16 -1.49 -20.63
C CYS A 302 -16.25 -2.54 -21.72
N LYS A 303 -16.20 -2.13 -22.98
CA LYS A 303 -16.30 -3.02 -24.13
C LYS A 303 -15.04 -2.90 -24.98
N ASP A 304 -14.26 -3.98 -25.06
CA ASP A 304 -13.07 -4.11 -25.88
C ASP A 304 -12.03 -2.97 -25.63
N VAL A 305 -11.87 -2.57 -24.36
CA VAL A 305 -11.03 -1.42 -24.01
C VAL A 305 -9.56 -1.77 -24.14
N SER A 306 -8.85 -1.03 -25.01
CA SER A 306 -7.41 -1.15 -25.21
C SER A 306 -6.74 0.22 -25.08
N HIS A 307 -5.49 0.26 -24.53
CA HIS A 307 -4.74 1.50 -24.37
C HIS A 307 -3.25 1.28 -24.30
N ALA A 308 -2.47 2.20 -24.92
CA ALA A 308 -1.02 2.23 -24.88
C ALA A 308 -0.48 3.63 -24.53
N PHE A 309 0.66 3.69 -23.87
CA PHE A 309 1.45 4.91 -23.70
C PHE A 309 2.65 4.86 -24.64
N GLY A 310 2.59 5.59 -25.75
CA GLY A 310 3.60 5.50 -26.81
C GLY A 310 3.67 4.09 -27.40
N SER A 311 4.81 3.43 -27.30
CA SER A 311 5.00 2.04 -27.76
C SER A 311 4.59 0.98 -26.72
N GLN A 312 4.34 1.37 -25.49
CA GLN A 312 4.03 0.42 -24.41
C GLN A 312 2.51 0.22 -24.30
N SER A 313 2.03 -0.95 -24.71
CA SER A 313 0.63 -1.33 -24.50
C SER A 313 0.38 -1.70 -23.04
N VAL A 314 -0.73 -1.17 -22.46
CA VAL A 314 -1.06 -1.28 -21.02
C VAL A 314 -2.37 -1.99 -20.79
N LEU A 315 -3.35 -1.85 -21.69
CA LEU A 315 -4.63 -2.57 -21.63
C LEU A 315 -4.91 -3.25 -22.96
N HIS A 316 -5.40 -4.47 -22.90
CA HIS A 316 -5.60 -5.32 -24.05
C HIS A 316 -7.01 -5.93 -24.05
N HIS A 317 -7.92 -5.41 -24.86
CA HIS A 317 -9.26 -5.96 -25.09
C HIS A 317 -9.98 -6.29 -23.77
N VAL A 318 -10.08 -5.29 -22.87
CA VAL A 318 -10.70 -5.48 -21.55
C VAL A 318 -12.21 -5.32 -21.68
N ASP A 319 -12.93 -6.42 -21.40
CA ASP A 319 -14.38 -6.46 -21.24
C ASP A 319 -14.72 -6.60 -19.75
N LEU A 320 -15.52 -5.65 -19.22
CA LEU A 320 -15.88 -5.59 -17.81
C LEU A 320 -17.27 -5.00 -17.63
N ASP A 321 -18.08 -5.62 -16.78
CA ASP A 321 -19.38 -5.10 -16.36
C ASP A 321 -19.50 -5.00 -14.84
N ILE A 322 -20.08 -3.91 -14.34
CA ILE A 322 -20.32 -3.62 -12.92
C ILE A 322 -21.81 -3.32 -12.72
N GLY A 323 -22.46 -4.03 -11.81
CA GLY A 323 -23.86 -3.82 -11.46
C GLY A 323 -24.11 -2.53 -10.68
N GLN A 324 -25.35 -2.04 -10.69
CA GLN A 324 -25.76 -0.89 -9.86
C GLN A 324 -25.74 -1.29 -8.38
N GLY A 325 -25.22 -0.39 -7.52
CA GLY A 325 -25.06 -0.63 -6.10
C GLY A 325 -23.96 -1.63 -5.72
N GLU A 326 -23.31 -2.27 -6.72
CA GLU A 326 -22.24 -3.26 -6.53
C GLU A 326 -20.91 -2.58 -6.18
N THR A 327 -20.11 -3.22 -5.33
CA THR A 327 -18.68 -2.95 -5.21
C THR A 327 -17.92 -3.97 -6.04
N PHE A 328 -17.33 -3.54 -7.15
CA PHE A 328 -16.44 -4.36 -7.97
C PHE A 328 -14.99 -4.10 -7.58
N GLY A 329 -14.33 -5.12 -7.03
CA GLY A 329 -12.91 -5.09 -6.69
C GLY A 329 -12.04 -5.37 -7.93
N LEU A 330 -11.04 -4.53 -8.21
CA LEU A 330 -10.07 -4.77 -9.28
C LEU A 330 -8.69 -4.96 -8.66
N ILE A 331 -8.15 -6.19 -8.77
CA ILE A 331 -6.86 -6.58 -8.20
C ILE A 331 -5.83 -6.92 -9.27
N GLY A 332 -4.55 -6.98 -8.87
CA GLY A 332 -3.40 -7.32 -9.71
C GLY A 332 -2.14 -6.60 -9.24
N GLU A 333 -0.99 -7.00 -9.76
CA GLU A 333 0.31 -6.38 -9.44
C GLU A 333 0.38 -4.91 -9.88
N SER A 334 1.36 -4.17 -9.33
CA SER A 334 1.67 -2.81 -9.78
C SER A 334 2.03 -2.81 -11.27
N GLY A 335 1.51 -1.83 -12.02
CA GLY A 335 1.69 -1.78 -13.48
C GLY A 335 0.77 -2.68 -14.30
N SER A 336 -0.14 -3.45 -13.70
CA SER A 336 -1.08 -4.31 -14.46
C SER A 336 -2.14 -3.55 -15.26
N GLY A 337 -2.28 -2.20 -15.08
CA GLY A 337 -3.22 -1.37 -15.84
C GLY A 337 -4.46 -0.91 -15.05
N LYS A 338 -4.63 -1.27 -13.77
CA LYS A 338 -5.79 -0.92 -12.93
C LYS A 338 -6.13 0.56 -12.92
N SER A 339 -5.17 1.41 -12.57
CA SER A 339 -5.36 2.87 -12.52
C SER A 339 -5.59 3.46 -13.93
N THR A 340 -5.07 2.84 -14.98
CA THR A 340 -5.34 3.25 -16.37
C THR A 340 -6.80 2.97 -16.71
N LEU A 341 -7.33 1.78 -16.39
CA LEU A 341 -8.73 1.45 -16.58
C LEU A 341 -9.64 2.40 -15.78
N ALA A 342 -9.30 2.68 -14.51
CA ALA A 342 -10.01 3.66 -13.67
C ALA A 342 -10.09 5.05 -14.31
N ARG A 343 -8.99 5.53 -14.88
CA ARG A 343 -8.93 6.82 -15.58
C ARG A 343 -9.73 6.81 -16.88
N ILE A 344 -9.79 5.69 -17.59
CA ILE A 344 -10.61 5.53 -18.81
C ILE A 344 -12.09 5.59 -18.44
N VAL A 345 -12.53 4.85 -17.42
CA VAL A 345 -13.92 4.87 -16.93
C VAL A 345 -14.33 6.28 -16.56
N THR A 346 -13.47 7.04 -15.88
CA THR A 346 -13.74 8.41 -15.47
C THR A 346 -13.59 9.46 -16.58
N GLY A 347 -13.05 9.07 -17.75
CA GLY A 347 -12.78 9.96 -18.89
C GLY A 347 -11.56 10.85 -18.72
N LEU A 348 -10.70 10.55 -17.73
CA LEU A 348 -9.41 11.22 -17.52
C LEU A 348 -8.32 10.73 -18.48
N GLN A 349 -8.51 9.53 -19.04
CA GLN A 349 -7.68 8.92 -20.07
C GLN A 349 -8.58 8.45 -21.21
N THR A 350 -8.15 8.68 -22.46
CA THR A 350 -8.87 8.22 -23.65
C THR A 350 -8.38 6.81 -23.99
N PRO A 351 -9.26 5.82 -24.19
CA PRO A 351 -8.84 4.53 -24.74
C PRO A 351 -8.44 4.69 -26.22
N ASP A 352 -7.56 3.83 -26.71
CA ASP A 352 -7.18 3.78 -28.13
C ASP A 352 -8.20 2.99 -28.96
N ALA A 353 -8.83 1.98 -28.33
CA ALA A 353 -9.93 1.22 -28.90
C ALA A 353 -10.96 0.87 -27.82
N GLY A 354 -12.16 0.51 -28.25
CA GLY A 354 -13.26 0.16 -27.37
C GLY A 354 -14.06 1.36 -26.85
N SER A 355 -14.98 1.09 -25.93
CA SER A 355 -15.88 2.11 -25.39
C SER A 355 -16.24 1.87 -23.93
N VAL A 356 -16.69 2.93 -23.26
CA VAL A 356 -17.26 2.89 -21.91
C VAL A 356 -18.74 3.27 -21.98
N GLU A 357 -19.57 2.47 -21.37
CA GLU A 357 -20.99 2.77 -21.18
C GLU A 357 -21.29 3.02 -19.70
N LEU A 358 -22.14 4.01 -19.44
CA LEU A 358 -22.68 4.31 -18.13
C LEU A 358 -24.20 4.19 -18.19
N PHE A 359 -24.75 3.30 -17.35
CA PHE A 359 -26.20 3.03 -17.30
C PHE A 359 -26.80 2.71 -18.68
N GLY A 360 -26.09 1.89 -19.48
CA GLY A 360 -26.50 1.49 -20.83
C GLY A 360 -26.30 2.53 -21.93
N ARG A 361 -25.62 3.65 -21.63
CA ARG A 361 -25.34 4.73 -22.61
C ARG A 361 -23.84 4.87 -22.82
N THR A 362 -23.39 4.81 -24.05
CA THR A 362 -21.99 5.10 -24.39
C THR A 362 -21.68 6.57 -24.05
N VAL A 363 -20.62 6.79 -23.28
CA VAL A 363 -20.19 8.14 -22.88
C VAL A 363 -18.99 8.61 -23.69
N ALA A 364 -18.83 9.94 -23.80
CA ALA A 364 -17.67 10.51 -24.45
C ALA A 364 -16.38 10.04 -23.75
N PRO A 365 -15.32 9.64 -24.50
CA PRO A 365 -14.08 9.11 -23.92
C PRO A 365 -13.32 10.15 -23.09
N ARG A 366 -13.47 11.45 -23.38
CA ARG A 366 -12.86 12.56 -22.62
C ARG A 366 -13.87 13.23 -21.72
N VAL A 367 -13.52 13.46 -20.47
CA VAL A 367 -14.38 14.08 -19.46
C VAL A 367 -14.83 15.50 -19.87
N GLU A 368 -14.01 16.25 -20.62
CA GLU A 368 -14.37 17.59 -21.09
C GLU A 368 -15.54 17.58 -22.09
N LYS A 369 -15.71 16.45 -22.81
CA LYS A 369 -16.79 16.25 -23.78
C LYS A 369 -18.04 15.63 -23.16
N ARG A 370 -17.97 15.12 -21.91
CA ARG A 370 -19.13 14.61 -21.17
C ARG A 370 -20.04 15.74 -20.73
N ASN A 371 -21.33 15.51 -20.75
CA ASN A 371 -22.33 16.47 -20.24
C ASN A 371 -22.23 16.58 -18.70
N LEU A 372 -22.97 17.55 -18.12
CA LEU A 372 -22.89 17.81 -16.68
C LEU A 372 -23.40 16.62 -15.83
N ALA A 373 -24.45 15.92 -16.30
CA ALA A 373 -25.00 14.78 -15.59
C ALA A 373 -23.99 13.61 -15.57
N GLU A 374 -23.36 13.29 -16.72
CA GLU A 374 -22.33 12.26 -16.81
C GLU A 374 -21.11 12.57 -15.92
N ARG A 375 -20.69 13.86 -15.85
CA ARG A 375 -19.59 14.27 -14.95
C ARG A 375 -19.98 14.19 -13.49
N ARG A 376 -21.24 14.49 -13.15
CA ARG A 376 -21.77 14.37 -11.79
C ARG A 376 -21.87 12.91 -11.37
N ASP A 377 -22.43 12.08 -12.26
CA ASP A 377 -22.76 10.70 -11.95
C ASP A 377 -21.52 9.82 -11.75
N VAL A 378 -20.36 10.18 -12.32
CA VAL A 378 -19.08 9.45 -12.11
C VAL A 378 -18.02 10.35 -11.51
N GLN A 379 -17.53 9.97 -10.34
CA GLN A 379 -16.48 10.69 -9.61
C GLN A 379 -15.32 9.75 -9.25
N MET A 380 -14.15 10.32 -8.93
CA MET A 380 -12.95 9.55 -8.57
C MET A 380 -12.34 10.04 -7.26
N VAL A 381 -11.98 9.07 -6.42
CA VAL A 381 -11.08 9.25 -5.28
C VAL A 381 -9.72 8.69 -5.69
N PHE A 382 -8.71 9.53 -5.69
CA PHE A 382 -7.35 9.17 -6.12
C PHE A 382 -6.52 8.61 -4.97
N GLN A 383 -5.51 7.83 -5.29
CA GLN A 383 -4.57 7.21 -4.38
C GLN A 383 -3.92 8.21 -3.40
N SER A 384 -3.50 9.38 -3.89
CA SER A 384 -2.86 10.41 -3.07
C SER A 384 -3.74 11.65 -2.93
N PRO A 385 -4.31 11.91 -1.75
CA PRO A 385 -5.08 13.12 -1.49
C PRO A 385 -4.23 14.39 -1.59
N ASP A 386 -2.93 14.32 -1.31
CA ASP A 386 -2.00 15.44 -1.37
C ASP A 386 -1.82 15.99 -2.78
N ARG A 387 -1.93 15.14 -3.80
CA ARG A 387 -1.87 15.54 -5.21
C ARG A 387 -3.19 16.11 -5.72
N THR A 388 -4.29 15.86 -5.03
CA THR A 388 -5.65 16.20 -5.49
C THR A 388 -6.30 17.32 -4.69
N LEU A 389 -5.90 17.53 -3.45
CA LEU A 389 -6.33 18.64 -2.62
C LEU A 389 -5.26 19.73 -2.62
N ASN A 390 -5.57 20.91 -3.16
CA ASN A 390 -4.61 22.02 -3.16
C ASN A 390 -4.26 22.42 -1.72
N PRO A 391 -2.99 22.30 -1.28
CA PRO A 391 -2.57 22.49 0.11
C PRO A 391 -2.75 23.94 0.60
N ARG A 392 -2.84 24.90 -0.33
CA ARG A 392 -3.03 26.33 -0.02
C ARG A 392 -4.50 26.73 0.07
N GLN A 393 -5.43 25.90 -0.42
CA GLN A 393 -6.86 26.20 -0.39
C GLN A 393 -7.51 25.77 0.94
N ARG A 394 -8.56 26.51 1.32
CA ARG A 394 -9.44 26.16 2.44
C ARG A 394 -10.37 25.03 2.05
N ILE A 395 -10.72 24.18 3.02
CA ILE A 395 -11.61 23.01 2.81
C ILE A 395 -12.96 23.45 2.25
N GLY A 396 -13.54 24.54 2.78
CA GLY A 396 -14.80 25.08 2.27
C GLY A 396 -14.75 25.47 0.79
N LYS A 397 -13.60 25.95 0.27
CA LYS A 397 -13.44 26.25 -1.16
C LYS A 397 -13.31 24.98 -1.99
N ILE A 398 -12.59 23.97 -1.47
CA ILE A 398 -12.38 22.67 -2.12
C ILE A 398 -13.72 21.94 -2.29
N LEU A 399 -14.52 21.84 -1.23
CA LEU A 399 -15.83 21.19 -1.24
C LEU A 399 -16.92 22.03 -1.90
N GLY A 400 -16.88 23.36 -1.73
CA GLY A 400 -17.88 24.27 -2.30
C GLY A 400 -17.85 24.36 -3.82
N ARG A 401 -16.72 24.06 -4.47
CA ARG A 401 -16.63 24.10 -5.94
C ARG A 401 -17.48 23.00 -6.61
N PRO A 402 -17.35 21.70 -6.27
CA PRO A 402 -18.22 20.66 -6.82
C PRO A 402 -19.68 20.84 -6.42
N LEU A 403 -19.99 21.27 -5.19
CA LEU A 403 -21.37 21.58 -4.77
C LEU A 403 -22.06 22.58 -5.69
N ARG A 404 -21.37 23.64 -6.09
CA ARG A 404 -21.91 24.63 -7.02
C ARG A 404 -21.98 24.13 -8.46
N ARG A 405 -20.93 23.44 -8.93
CA ARG A 405 -20.80 23.05 -10.34
C ARG A 405 -21.55 21.78 -10.70
N LEU A 406 -21.58 20.80 -9.80
CA LEU A 406 -22.16 19.48 -10.06
C LEU A 406 -23.53 19.33 -9.42
N ALA A 407 -23.73 19.84 -8.19
CA ALA A 407 -25.02 19.81 -7.50
C ALA A 407 -25.88 21.05 -7.76
N GLY A 408 -25.38 22.09 -8.44
CA GLY A 408 -26.13 23.27 -8.81
C GLY A 408 -26.53 24.21 -7.65
N LEU A 409 -25.90 24.07 -6.47
CA LEU A 409 -26.26 24.82 -5.26
C LEU A 409 -25.92 26.32 -5.38
N ARG A 410 -26.78 27.17 -4.84
CA ARG A 410 -26.56 28.62 -4.69
C ARG A 410 -25.49 28.90 -3.63
N ARG A 411 -24.80 30.02 -3.71
CA ARG A 411 -23.74 30.39 -2.77
C ARG A 411 -24.17 30.39 -1.29
N SER A 412 -25.41 30.79 -1.02
CA SER A 412 -26.00 30.79 0.33
C SER A 412 -26.13 29.38 0.94
N GLU A 413 -26.39 28.36 0.11
CA GLU A 413 -26.63 26.99 0.53
C GLU A 413 -25.31 26.21 0.73
N VAL A 414 -24.23 26.63 0.05
CA VAL A 414 -22.94 25.91 0.02
C VAL A 414 -22.34 25.78 1.42
N ARG A 415 -22.45 26.82 2.28
CA ARG A 415 -21.80 26.77 3.61
C ARG A 415 -22.40 25.68 4.51
N ALA A 416 -23.74 25.62 4.55
CA ALA A 416 -24.44 24.58 5.31
C ALA A 416 -24.11 23.20 4.75
N ARG A 417 -24.15 23.04 3.41
CA ARG A 417 -23.89 21.76 2.77
C ARG A 417 -22.43 21.28 2.91
N VAL A 418 -21.45 22.19 2.99
CA VAL A 418 -20.05 21.86 3.33
C VAL A 418 -19.98 21.29 4.74
N SER A 419 -20.71 21.87 5.72
CA SER A 419 -20.77 21.34 7.09
C SER A 419 -21.35 19.93 7.13
N ASP A 420 -22.47 19.70 6.42
CA ASP A 420 -23.10 18.37 6.33
C ASP A 420 -22.18 17.33 5.69
N LEU A 421 -21.48 17.71 4.61
CA LEU A 421 -20.49 16.84 3.96
C LEU A 421 -19.31 16.48 4.90
N LEU A 422 -18.80 17.46 5.66
CA LEU A 422 -17.75 17.20 6.62
C LEU A 422 -18.24 16.27 7.74
N ALA A 423 -19.47 16.46 8.20
CA ALA A 423 -20.09 15.58 9.19
C ALA A 423 -20.26 14.15 8.64
N SER A 424 -20.76 14.02 7.39
CA SER A 424 -20.97 12.70 6.76
C SER A 424 -19.68 11.89 6.55
N VAL A 425 -18.51 12.56 6.49
CA VAL A 425 -17.20 11.90 6.44
C VAL A 425 -16.48 11.94 7.79
N ARG A 426 -17.20 12.15 8.90
CA ARG A 426 -16.68 12.16 10.26
C ARG A 426 -15.57 13.21 10.48
N LEU A 427 -15.73 14.38 9.91
CA LEU A 427 -14.85 15.53 10.05
C LEU A 427 -15.57 16.73 10.69
N ALA A 428 -16.55 16.49 11.57
CA ALA A 428 -17.34 17.55 12.19
C ALA A 428 -16.50 18.60 12.97
N GLY A 429 -15.34 18.19 13.51
CA GLY A 429 -14.38 19.11 14.16
C GLY A 429 -13.55 19.96 13.19
N ILE A 430 -13.61 19.71 11.88
CA ILE A 430 -12.89 20.46 10.87
C ILE A 430 -13.74 21.62 10.37
N THR A 431 -13.18 22.84 10.44
CA THR A 431 -13.89 24.03 9.94
C THR A 431 -13.64 24.22 8.45
N ALA A 432 -14.62 24.79 7.74
CA ALA A 432 -14.47 25.16 6.32
C ALA A 432 -13.30 26.12 6.06
N GLU A 433 -12.87 26.85 7.07
CA GLU A 433 -11.78 27.85 7.01
C GLU A 433 -10.38 27.23 7.08
N GLN A 434 -10.26 26.01 7.58
CA GLN A 434 -8.97 25.32 7.67
C GLN A 434 -8.39 25.04 6.29
N LYS A 435 -7.06 25.16 6.16
CA LYS A 435 -6.32 24.82 4.94
C LYS A 435 -6.08 23.32 4.87
N SER A 436 -6.13 22.75 3.67
CA SER A 436 -5.88 21.32 3.45
C SER A 436 -4.56 20.83 4.04
N ARG A 437 -3.49 21.65 4.01
CA ARG A 437 -2.18 21.31 4.58
C ARG A 437 -2.16 21.11 6.11
N SER A 438 -3.18 21.61 6.83
CA SER A 438 -3.24 21.47 8.30
C SER A 438 -3.95 20.18 8.74
N LEU A 439 -4.46 19.40 7.80
CA LEU A 439 -5.12 18.13 8.08
C LEU A 439 -4.10 16.99 8.19
N SER A 440 -4.42 15.97 9.01
CA SER A 440 -3.69 14.69 9.00
C SER A 440 -3.92 13.93 7.68
N GLY A 441 -3.12 12.88 7.40
CA GLY A 441 -3.28 12.03 6.22
C GLY A 441 -4.69 11.47 6.09
N GLY A 442 -5.21 10.84 7.13
CA GLY A 442 -6.57 10.31 7.16
C GLY A 442 -7.66 11.39 7.05
N GLN A 443 -7.46 12.56 7.65
CA GLN A 443 -8.37 13.69 7.49
C GLN A 443 -8.38 14.21 6.04
N ARG A 444 -7.22 14.29 5.38
CA ARG A 444 -7.14 14.65 3.96
C ARG A 444 -7.85 13.63 3.07
N GLN A 445 -7.68 12.33 3.34
CA GLN A 445 -8.36 11.29 2.60
C GLN A 445 -9.89 11.39 2.74
N ARG A 446 -10.39 11.55 3.96
CA ARG A 446 -11.83 11.76 4.20
C ARG A 446 -12.36 13.03 3.52
N ALA A 447 -11.58 14.11 3.49
CA ALA A 447 -11.93 15.32 2.74
C ALA A 447 -11.94 15.09 1.22
N ALA A 448 -11.06 14.24 0.67
CA ALA A 448 -11.08 13.85 -0.74
C ALA A 448 -12.31 13.00 -1.07
N ILE A 449 -12.72 12.09 -0.18
CA ILE A 449 -13.98 11.34 -0.28
C ILE A 449 -15.18 12.31 -0.27
N ALA A 450 -15.24 13.23 0.72
CA ALA A 450 -16.29 14.25 0.77
C ALA A 450 -16.40 15.05 -0.53
N ARG A 451 -15.26 15.40 -1.13
CA ARG A 451 -15.24 16.12 -2.42
C ARG A 451 -15.86 15.28 -3.55
N ALA A 452 -15.57 13.98 -3.63
CA ALA A 452 -16.15 13.09 -4.62
C ALA A 452 -17.67 12.97 -4.45
N PHE A 453 -18.15 12.88 -3.21
CA PHE A 453 -19.57 12.76 -2.89
C PHE A 453 -20.36 14.08 -2.92
N ALA A 454 -19.70 15.22 -3.11
CA ALA A 454 -20.36 16.53 -3.14
C ALA A 454 -21.44 16.67 -4.22
N GLY A 455 -21.26 15.98 -5.36
CA GLY A 455 -22.22 15.94 -6.47
C GLY A 455 -23.33 14.89 -6.33
N VAL A 456 -23.32 14.08 -5.28
CA VAL A 456 -24.17 12.89 -5.13
C VAL A 456 -23.98 11.95 -6.35
N PRO A 457 -22.78 11.37 -6.54
CA PRO A 457 -22.50 10.51 -7.68
C PRO A 457 -23.22 9.16 -7.56
N LYS A 458 -23.52 8.56 -8.70
CA LYS A 458 -24.04 7.18 -8.78
C LYS A 458 -22.91 6.15 -8.86
N VAL A 459 -21.74 6.56 -9.35
CA VAL A 459 -20.54 5.74 -9.49
C VAL A 459 -19.37 6.48 -8.86
N VAL A 460 -18.60 5.79 -8.02
CA VAL A 460 -17.32 6.30 -7.51
C VAL A 460 -16.22 5.29 -7.82
N VAL A 461 -15.20 5.75 -8.53
CA VAL A 461 -13.97 5.00 -8.76
C VAL A 461 -13.02 5.31 -7.62
N LEU A 462 -12.61 4.29 -6.88
CA LEU A 462 -11.77 4.35 -5.70
C LEU A 462 -10.40 3.73 -6.05
N ASP A 463 -9.42 4.58 -6.39
CA ASP A 463 -8.08 4.13 -6.77
C ASP A 463 -7.18 4.12 -5.53
N GLU A 464 -6.99 2.95 -4.94
CA GLU A 464 -6.22 2.70 -3.71
C GLU A 464 -6.55 3.69 -2.56
N PRO A 465 -7.80 3.80 -2.14
CA PRO A 465 -8.23 4.85 -1.22
C PRO A 465 -7.65 4.74 0.19
N THR A 466 -6.99 3.64 0.53
CA THR A 466 -6.45 3.36 1.87
C THR A 466 -4.96 3.05 1.90
N SER A 467 -4.25 2.99 0.76
CA SER A 467 -2.86 2.51 0.65
C SER A 467 -1.81 3.33 1.44
N ALA A 468 -2.12 4.58 1.77
CA ALA A 468 -1.22 5.47 2.52
C ALA A 468 -1.74 5.77 3.95
N LEU A 469 -2.62 4.94 4.47
CA LEU A 469 -3.26 5.14 5.77
C LEU A 469 -2.84 4.05 6.75
N ASP A 470 -2.74 4.43 8.01
CA ASP A 470 -2.57 3.46 9.11
C ASP A 470 -3.79 2.55 9.21
N VAL A 471 -3.60 1.38 9.78
CA VAL A 471 -4.61 0.32 9.90
C VAL A 471 -5.90 0.82 10.54
N SER A 472 -5.82 1.59 11.62
CA SER A 472 -7.00 2.13 12.31
C SER A 472 -7.76 3.16 11.48
N VAL A 473 -7.03 4.04 10.79
CA VAL A 473 -7.62 5.02 9.88
C VAL A 473 -8.20 4.32 8.64
N GLN A 474 -7.55 3.26 8.15
CA GLN A 474 -8.06 2.41 7.09
C GLN A 474 -9.43 1.82 7.44
N ALA A 475 -9.58 1.19 8.61
CA ALA A 475 -10.85 0.66 9.08
C ALA A 475 -11.96 1.73 9.09
N THR A 476 -11.64 2.92 9.62
CA THR A 476 -12.57 4.06 9.65
C THR A 476 -13.00 4.48 8.24
N VAL A 477 -12.07 4.51 7.26
CA VAL A 477 -12.38 4.88 5.87
C VAL A 477 -13.19 3.79 5.16
N LEU A 478 -12.89 2.50 5.39
CA LEU A 478 -13.64 1.40 4.79
C LEU A 478 -15.08 1.36 5.32
N ASN A 479 -15.26 1.48 6.64
CA ASN A 479 -16.59 1.59 7.23
C ASN A 479 -17.37 2.79 6.70
N LEU A 480 -16.70 3.96 6.56
CA LEU A 480 -17.29 5.17 5.98
C LEU A 480 -17.75 4.94 4.53
N LEU A 481 -16.95 4.27 3.70
CA LEU A 481 -17.31 3.97 2.32
C LEU A 481 -18.51 3.04 2.24
N ASN A 482 -18.61 2.03 3.12
CA ASN A 482 -19.77 1.15 3.21
C ASN A 482 -21.02 1.91 3.65
N ASP A 483 -20.92 2.82 4.63
CA ASP A 483 -22.02 3.66 5.06
C ASP A 483 -22.51 4.57 3.89
N LEU A 484 -21.59 5.23 3.19
CA LEU A 484 -21.90 6.08 2.05
C LEU A 484 -22.50 5.31 0.87
N GLN A 485 -22.04 4.06 0.63
CA GLN A 485 -22.60 3.20 -0.41
C GLN A 485 -24.06 2.87 -0.12
N ARG A 486 -24.36 2.40 1.08
CA ARG A 486 -25.70 2.05 1.52
C ARG A 486 -26.66 3.26 1.51
N ASP A 487 -26.22 4.38 2.09
CA ASP A 487 -27.06 5.57 2.24
C ASP A 487 -27.38 6.26 0.89
N LYS A 488 -26.59 6.01 -0.15
CA LYS A 488 -26.69 6.71 -1.44
C LYS A 488 -26.86 5.80 -2.64
N ASP A 489 -26.94 4.48 -2.42
CA ASP A 489 -27.03 3.46 -3.48
C ASP A 489 -25.95 3.65 -4.56
N THR A 490 -24.69 3.88 -4.12
CA THR A 490 -23.57 4.21 -4.99
C THR A 490 -22.85 2.95 -5.45
N THR A 491 -22.55 2.84 -6.73
CA THR A 491 -21.74 1.78 -7.33
C THR A 491 -20.25 2.09 -7.16
N TYR A 492 -19.43 1.10 -6.78
CA TYR A 492 -18.00 1.28 -6.64
C TYR A 492 -17.19 0.43 -7.62
N LEU A 493 -16.23 1.06 -8.30
CA LEU A 493 -15.05 0.39 -8.82
C LEU A 493 -13.92 0.61 -7.82
N PHE A 494 -13.57 -0.45 -7.07
CA PHE A 494 -12.64 -0.40 -5.95
C PHE A 494 -11.32 -1.06 -6.32
N ILE A 495 -10.24 -0.29 -6.35
CA ILE A 495 -8.88 -0.78 -6.65
C ILE A 495 -8.08 -0.81 -5.37
N SER A 496 -7.48 -1.95 -5.07
CA SER A 496 -6.52 -2.12 -3.98
C SER A 496 -5.53 -3.23 -4.31
N HIS A 497 -4.35 -3.16 -3.73
CA HIS A 497 -3.36 -4.24 -3.74
C HIS A 497 -3.47 -5.13 -2.49
N ASP A 498 -4.21 -4.70 -1.45
CA ASP A 498 -4.48 -5.50 -0.25
C ASP A 498 -5.72 -6.37 -0.46
N LEU A 499 -5.50 -7.68 -0.59
CA LEU A 499 -6.57 -8.65 -0.84
C LEU A 499 -7.56 -8.75 0.32
N ARG A 500 -7.15 -8.50 1.57
CA ARG A 500 -8.05 -8.51 2.73
C ARG A 500 -9.03 -7.34 2.65
N VAL A 501 -8.53 -6.17 2.25
CA VAL A 501 -9.36 -4.99 2.03
C VAL A 501 -10.35 -5.23 0.89
N VAL A 502 -9.90 -5.85 -0.21
CA VAL A 502 -10.78 -6.20 -1.32
C VAL A 502 -11.81 -7.25 -0.89
N ARG A 503 -11.40 -8.27 -0.15
CA ARG A 503 -12.33 -9.28 0.40
C ARG A 503 -13.42 -8.65 1.25
N TYR A 504 -13.05 -7.70 2.10
CA TYR A 504 -13.99 -6.99 2.96
C TYR A 504 -14.97 -6.11 2.16
N MET A 505 -14.51 -5.43 1.11
CA MET A 505 -15.30 -4.43 0.41
C MET A 505 -16.10 -4.98 -0.78
N ALA A 506 -15.52 -5.92 -1.54
CA ALA A 506 -16.01 -6.28 -2.86
C ALA A 506 -17.10 -7.37 -2.84
N ASP A 507 -18.11 -7.18 -3.68
CA ASP A 507 -19.13 -8.18 -3.97
C ASP A 507 -18.63 -9.12 -5.08
N ARG A 508 -18.00 -8.54 -6.13
CA ARG A 508 -17.32 -9.26 -7.21
C ARG A 508 -15.91 -8.72 -7.40
N ILE A 509 -15.05 -9.56 -7.95
CA ILE A 509 -13.63 -9.24 -8.15
C ILE A 509 -13.23 -9.54 -9.58
N GLY A 510 -12.43 -8.66 -10.18
CA GLY A 510 -11.71 -8.88 -11.42
C GLY A 510 -10.21 -8.87 -11.16
N VAL A 511 -9.49 -9.81 -11.79
CA VAL A 511 -8.05 -9.98 -11.68
C VAL A 511 -7.39 -9.52 -12.98
N LEU A 512 -6.57 -8.48 -12.90
CA LEU A 512 -5.89 -7.88 -14.04
C LEU A 512 -4.39 -8.22 -14.01
N TYR A 513 -3.90 -8.84 -15.06
CA TYR A 513 -2.48 -9.18 -15.23
C TYR A 513 -1.95 -8.64 -16.57
N ARG A 514 -0.94 -7.78 -16.53
CA ARG A 514 -0.32 -7.15 -17.74
C ARG A 514 -1.36 -6.69 -18.76
N GLY A 515 -2.37 -5.96 -18.30
CA GLY A 515 -3.42 -5.41 -19.16
C GLY A 515 -4.52 -6.37 -19.61
N HIS A 516 -4.46 -7.64 -19.21
CA HIS A 516 -5.48 -8.64 -19.50
C HIS A 516 -6.34 -8.95 -18.27
N LEU A 517 -7.65 -8.97 -18.41
CA LEU A 517 -8.56 -9.46 -17.40
C LEU A 517 -8.54 -11.01 -17.46
N VAL A 518 -7.85 -11.62 -16.49
CA VAL A 518 -7.59 -13.08 -16.50
C VAL A 518 -8.62 -13.87 -15.74
N GLU A 519 -9.35 -13.22 -14.81
CA GLU A 519 -10.38 -13.87 -14.01
C GLU A 519 -11.41 -12.86 -13.52
N THR A 520 -12.69 -13.25 -13.44
CA THR A 520 -13.78 -12.49 -12.80
C THR A 520 -14.73 -13.45 -12.10
N GLY A 521 -15.16 -13.12 -10.89
CA GLY A 521 -16.10 -13.93 -10.12
C GLY A 521 -16.66 -13.18 -8.93
N SER A 522 -17.56 -13.80 -8.16
CA SER A 522 -17.94 -13.30 -6.86
C SER A 522 -16.73 -13.31 -5.91
N SER A 523 -16.75 -12.45 -4.89
CA SER A 523 -15.67 -12.44 -3.89
C SER A 523 -15.43 -13.84 -3.31
N ASP A 524 -16.48 -14.61 -3.04
CA ASP A 524 -16.37 -15.98 -2.53
C ASP A 524 -15.69 -16.93 -3.52
N GLN A 525 -16.08 -16.88 -4.80
CA GLN A 525 -15.48 -17.72 -5.84
C GLN A 525 -13.99 -17.47 -6.00
N ILE A 526 -13.58 -16.19 -6.01
CA ILE A 526 -12.14 -15.83 -6.13
C ILE A 526 -11.34 -16.32 -4.92
N PHE A 527 -11.88 -16.26 -3.71
CA PHE A 527 -11.15 -16.71 -2.51
C PHE A 527 -11.21 -18.21 -2.24
N GLN A 528 -12.20 -18.94 -2.79
CA GLN A 528 -12.36 -20.38 -2.60
C GLN A 528 -11.86 -21.20 -3.81
N GLY A 529 -11.79 -20.63 -5.00
CA GLY A 529 -11.40 -21.28 -6.26
C GLY A 529 -12.52 -22.15 -6.88
N PRO A 530 -12.20 -22.82 -7.98
CA PRO A 530 -10.89 -22.91 -8.65
C PRO A 530 -10.49 -21.61 -9.34
N ASN A 531 -9.18 -21.28 -9.39
CA ASN A 531 -8.69 -20.00 -9.85
C ASN A 531 -7.71 -20.10 -11.03
N HIS A 532 -7.47 -18.95 -11.68
CA HIS A 532 -6.32 -18.78 -12.55
C HIS A 532 -5.02 -18.92 -11.73
N PRO A 533 -3.95 -19.58 -12.23
CA PRO A 533 -2.70 -19.76 -11.48
C PRO A 533 -2.06 -18.46 -10.96
N TYR A 534 -2.29 -17.34 -11.63
CA TYR A 534 -1.87 -16.02 -11.15
C TYR A 534 -2.67 -15.57 -9.90
N THR A 535 -3.98 -15.82 -9.90
CA THR A 535 -4.84 -15.53 -8.73
C THR A 535 -4.44 -16.38 -7.53
N GLU A 536 -4.13 -17.66 -7.73
CA GLU A 536 -3.60 -18.55 -6.67
C GLU A 536 -2.30 -17.99 -6.07
N LEU A 537 -1.39 -17.49 -6.94
CA LEU A 537 -0.14 -16.88 -6.49
C LEU A 537 -0.39 -15.61 -5.66
N LEU A 538 -1.33 -14.74 -6.07
CA LEU A 538 -1.70 -13.55 -5.31
C LEU A 538 -2.31 -13.91 -3.94
N LEU A 539 -3.19 -14.91 -3.90
CA LEU A 539 -3.83 -15.39 -2.67
C LEU A 539 -2.80 -16.01 -1.72
N ALA A 540 -1.89 -16.84 -2.23
CA ALA A 540 -0.82 -17.45 -1.45
C ALA A 540 0.14 -16.40 -0.85
N ALA A 541 0.44 -15.33 -1.58
CA ALA A 541 1.27 -14.24 -1.07
C ALA A 541 0.59 -13.47 0.08
N SER A 542 -0.74 -13.50 0.16
CA SER A 542 -1.54 -12.80 1.17
C SER A 542 -1.98 -13.69 2.34
N SER A 543 -1.96 -15.03 2.18
CA SER A 543 -2.29 -15.98 3.23
C SER A 543 -1.08 -16.21 4.15
N ASN A 544 -1.35 -16.37 5.46
CA ASN A 544 -0.31 -16.63 6.46
C ASN A 544 0.28 -18.06 6.40
N GLU A 545 -0.22 -18.95 5.51
CA GLU A 545 -0.06 -20.41 5.64
C GLU A 545 0.99 -21.04 4.73
N VAL A 546 1.58 -20.31 3.78
CA VAL A 546 2.51 -20.94 2.82
C VAL A 546 3.84 -20.19 2.80
N GLU A 547 4.89 -20.82 3.33
CA GLU A 547 6.24 -20.55 2.81
C GLU A 547 6.18 -20.81 1.30
N PRO A 548 6.55 -19.84 0.45
CA PRO A 548 6.58 -20.09 -0.99
C PRO A 548 7.63 -21.16 -1.27
N LYS A 549 7.18 -22.42 -1.38
CA LYS A 549 8.01 -23.48 -1.95
C LYS A 549 8.28 -23.08 -3.39
N THR A 550 9.54 -22.71 -3.66
CA THR A 550 10.07 -22.38 -4.99
C THR A 550 9.44 -21.16 -5.67
N SER A 551 9.81 -19.97 -5.25
CA SER A 551 9.75 -18.80 -6.12
C SER A 551 11.03 -18.77 -6.98
N ALA A 552 10.91 -19.19 -8.24
CA ALA A 552 11.86 -18.72 -9.25
C ALA A 552 11.83 -17.17 -9.24
N PRO A 553 12.97 -16.48 -9.42
CA PRO A 553 13.03 -15.02 -9.39
C PRO A 553 11.98 -14.47 -10.36
N ILE A 554 11.09 -13.62 -9.85
CA ILE A 554 10.04 -13.00 -10.65
C ILE A 554 10.68 -11.86 -11.42
N GLU A 555 11.26 -12.17 -12.56
CA GLU A 555 11.77 -11.17 -13.48
C GLU A 555 10.62 -10.39 -14.11
N ILE A 556 10.49 -9.13 -13.73
CA ILE A 556 9.68 -8.17 -14.49
C ILE A 556 10.61 -7.56 -15.54
N GLU A 557 10.95 -8.30 -16.57
CA GLU A 557 11.44 -7.69 -17.79
C GLU A 557 10.27 -7.42 -18.73
N ALA A 558 10.13 -6.15 -19.09
CA ALA A 558 9.43 -5.74 -20.30
C ALA A 558 10.31 -6.08 -21.51
N VAL A 559 10.70 -7.34 -21.66
CA VAL A 559 11.28 -7.84 -22.92
C VAL A 559 10.10 -8.24 -23.79
N GLY A 560 10.04 -7.69 -24.99
CA GLY A 560 8.98 -7.89 -25.97
C GLY A 560 8.58 -9.36 -26.12
N ILE A 561 7.60 -9.78 -25.31
CA ILE A 561 6.99 -11.10 -25.40
C ILE A 561 6.17 -11.10 -26.69
N PRO A 562 6.32 -12.10 -27.55
CA PRO A 562 5.42 -12.25 -28.69
C PRO A 562 3.97 -12.26 -28.18
N ASN A 563 3.16 -11.33 -28.66
CA ASN A 563 1.79 -11.04 -28.21
C ASN A 563 0.80 -12.17 -28.53
N THR A 564 1.27 -13.41 -28.72
CA THR A 564 0.50 -14.54 -29.27
C THR A 564 -0.03 -15.51 -28.24
N GLY A 565 0.59 -15.60 -27.04
CA GLY A 565 0.23 -16.59 -26.00
C GLY A 565 -0.44 -16.01 -24.76
N CYS A 566 -0.61 -16.86 -23.74
CA CYS A 566 -1.05 -16.47 -22.41
C CYS A 566 -0.04 -15.48 -21.79
N SER A 567 -0.50 -14.34 -21.31
CA SER A 567 0.35 -13.30 -20.72
C SER A 567 1.11 -13.76 -19.45
N PHE A 568 0.62 -14.83 -18.78
CA PHE A 568 1.23 -15.38 -17.57
C PHE A 568 2.12 -16.62 -17.85
N ALA A 569 2.25 -17.09 -19.11
CA ALA A 569 2.91 -18.34 -19.46
C ALA A 569 4.34 -18.47 -18.90
N ASP A 570 5.12 -17.38 -18.89
CA ASP A 570 6.54 -17.41 -18.47
C ASP A 570 6.72 -17.54 -16.95
N ARG A 571 5.69 -17.18 -16.17
CA ARG A 571 5.69 -17.27 -14.69
C ARG A 571 4.80 -18.41 -14.17
N CYS A 572 4.06 -19.06 -15.07
CA CYS A 572 3.08 -20.05 -14.68
C CYS A 572 3.76 -21.39 -14.32
N PRO A 573 3.66 -21.88 -13.07
CA PRO A 573 4.22 -23.17 -12.69
C PRO A 573 3.50 -24.35 -13.37
N LEU A 574 2.33 -24.08 -13.96
CA LEU A 574 1.44 -25.04 -14.57
C LEU A 574 1.31 -24.81 -16.09
N VAL A 575 2.33 -24.21 -16.72
CA VAL A 575 2.30 -23.85 -18.14
C VAL A 575 2.10 -25.08 -19.03
N LEU A 576 1.20 -24.99 -20.02
CA LEU A 576 0.96 -25.96 -21.07
C LEU A 576 1.58 -25.48 -22.40
N PRO A 577 1.88 -26.40 -23.37
CA PRO A 577 2.40 -25.99 -24.68
C PRO A 577 1.50 -24.98 -25.41
N ASP A 578 0.18 -25.10 -25.25
CA ASP A 578 -0.79 -24.20 -25.89
C ASP A 578 -0.82 -22.80 -25.28
N CYS A 579 -0.38 -22.64 -24.01
CA CYS A 579 -0.22 -21.33 -23.36
C CYS A 579 0.78 -20.44 -24.10
N ARG A 580 1.75 -21.00 -24.83
CA ARG A 580 2.75 -20.25 -25.60
C ARG A 580 2.30 -19.95 -27.03
N LYS A 581 1.27 -20.65 -27.52
CA LYS A 581 0.81 -20.55 -28.93
C LYS A 581 -0.33 -19.55 -29.11
N ALA A 582 -1.28 -19.53 -28.16
CA ALA A 582 -2.48 -18.71 -28.29
C ALA A 582 -2.95 -18.19 -26.93
N LYS A 583 -3.66 -17.05 -26.94
CA LYS A 583 -4.30 -16.49 -25.75
C LYS A 583 -5.51 -17.33 -25.38
N PRO A 584 -5.69 -17.72 -24.09
CA PRO A 584 -6.91 -18.37 -23.65
C PRO A 584 -8.07 -17.37 -23.67
N SER A 585 -9.22 -17.81 -24.16
CA SER A 585 -10.48 -17.08 -24.01
C SER A 585 -11.02 -17.26 -22.59
N ALA A 586 -11.70 -16.24 -22.04
CA ALA A 586 -12.43 -16.39 -20.79
C ALA A 586 -13.53 -17.44 -20.94
N ARG A 587 -13.63 -18.35 -19.98
CA ARG A 587 -14.64 -19.42 -19.91
C ARG A 587 -15.33 -19.39 -18.58
N GLU A 588 -16.61 -19.63 -18.58
CA GLU A 588 -17.40 -19.76 -17.37
C GLU A 588 -17.16 -21.13 -16.74
N VAL A 589 -16.55 -21.15 -15.55
CA VAL A 589 -16.25 -22.38 -14.77
C VAL A 589 -17.32 -22.66 -13.71
N ALA A 590 -18.04 -21.62 -13.29
CA ALA A 590 -19.23 -21.68 -12.45
C ALA A 590 -20.09 -20.45 -12.77
N ALA A 591 -21.35 -20.43 -12.35
CA ALA A 591 -22.28 -19.33 -12.61
C ALA A 591 -21.67 -17.97 -12.22
N GLY A 592 -21.41 -17.10 -13.21
CA GLY A 592 -20.77 -15.79 -13.04
C GLY A 592 -19.27 -15.82 -12.71
N HIS A 593 -18.60 -16.97 -12.73
CA HIS A 593 -17.16 -17.12 -12.54
C HIS A 593 -16.49 -17.45 -13.88
N GLN A 594 -15.68 -16.51 -14.38
CA GLN A 594 -14.98 -16.62 -15.66
C GLN A 594 -13.47 -16.66 -15.46
N ILE A 595 -12.78 -17.59 -16.12
CA ILE A 595 -11.32 -17.75 -16.06
C ILE A 595 -10.75 -17.84 -17.47
N ALA A 596 -9.73 -17.01 -17.77
CA ALA A 596 -8.98 -17.07 -19.02
C ALA A 596 -7.74 -17.96 -18.88
N CYS A 597 -7.95 -19.28 -18.80
CA CYS A 597 -6.87 -20.26 -18.66
C CYS A 597 -7.18 -21.55 -19.42
N TRP A 598 -6.20 -22.10 -20.16
CA TRP A 598 -6.34 -23.34 -20.92
C TRP A 598 -6.64 -24.57 -20.05
N ARG A 599 -6.19 -24.58 -18.78
CA ARG A 599 -6.42 -25.71 -17.87
C ARG A 599 -7.89 -25.90 -17.50
N HIS A 600 -8.66 -24.84 -17.42
CA HIS A 600 -10.09 -24.89 -17.09
C HIS A 600 -10.98 -25.22 -18.30
N GLY A 601 -10.41 -25.59 -19.43
CA GLY A 601 -11.15 -25.92 -20.65
C GLY A 601 -11.03 -27.35 -21.11
N GLN A 602 -10.16 -28.16 -20.52
CA GLN A 602 -10.10 -29.60 -20.74
C GLN A 602 -10.73 -30.23 -19.50
N GLY A 603 -11.89 -30.85 -19.64
CA GLY A 603 -12.50 -31.64 -18.56
C GLY A 603 -11.46 -32.68 -18.08
N PHE A 604 -11.01 -32.55 -16.86
CA PHE A 604 -10.25 -33.55 -16.13
C PHE A 604 -11.22 -34.45 -15.38
#